data_4e2950547ea32d27beb23095b61384db
#
_entry.id   4e2950547ea32d27beb23095b61384db
#
_cell.length_a   1.000
_cell.length_b   1.000
_cell.length_c   1.000
_cell.angle_alpha   90.00
_cell.angle_beta   90.00
_cell.angle_gamma   90.00
#
_symmetry.space_group_name_H-M   'P 1'
#
loop_
_entity.id
_entity.type
_entity.pdbx_description
1 polymer ?
#
loop_
_entity_poly.entity_id
_entity_poly.type
_entity_poly.pdbx_seq_one_letter_code
_entity_poly.pdbx_strand_id
1 'polypeptide(L)'
;GDELLALLIDTKAILTDQHHKYIYVLGEGNKALRKNITLGRQIDDLYIVQSGLDKTDMVIVTGAQKIIREGMIVRPEYVAMEAREAISPLPVQ
;
A
#
# COMPACT_ATOMS: atom_id res chain seq x y z
N GLY A 1 12.57 22.55 7.81
CA GLY A 1 13.07 21.69 7.29
C GLY A 1 12.69 21.10 5.97
N ASP A 2 13.55 20.28 5.58
CA ASP A 2 13.37 19.66 4.30
C ASP A 2 13.09 18.18 4.45
N GLU A 3 12.44 17.84 5.52
CA GLU A 3 12.10 16.46 5.68
C GLU A 3 11.11 16.05 4.63
N LEU A 4 11.36 14.92 4.06
CA LEU A 4 10.45 14.33 3.10
C LEU A 4 9.72 13.22 3.79
N LEU A 5 8.41 13.30 3.78
CA LEU A 5 7.59 12.22 4.28
C LEU A 5 7.29 11.31 3.12
N ALA A 6 7.76 10.09 3.22
CA ALA A 6 7.55 9.13 2.16
C ALA A 6 6.51 8.12 2.62
N LEU A 7 5.59 7.81 1.73
CA LEU A 7 4.64 6.74 1.99
C LEU A 7 5.23 5.47 1.42
N LEU A 8 5.23 4.44 2.22
CA LEU A 8 5.80 3.15 1.84
C LEU A 8 4.70 2.11 1.81
N ILE A 9 4.70 1.28 0.80
CA ILE A 9 3.71 0.20 0.73
C ILE A 9 4.40 -1.11 0.44
N ASP A 10 3.75 -2.17 0.90
CA ASP A 10 4.23 -3.53 0.69
C ASP A 10 4.13 -3.87 -0.79
N THR A 11 5.18 -4.51 -1.29
CA THR A 11 5.23 -4.94 -2.69
C THR A 11 4.01 -5.77 -3.06
N LYS A 12 3.49 -6.54 -2.13
CA LYS A 12 2.33 -7.40 -2.40
C LYS A 12 1.07 -6.62 -2.73
N ALA A 13 1.01 -5.35 -2.38
CA ALA A 13 -0.16 -4.55 -2.68
C ALA A 13 -0.17 -4.03 -4.10
N ILE A 14 0.96 -4.07 -4.77
CA ILE A 14 1.13 -3.39 -6.06
C ILE A 14 0.71 -4.31 -7.18
N LEU A 15 -0.20 -3.80 -8.00
CA LEU A 15 -0.72 -4.53 -9.14
C LEU A 15 -0.36 -3.77 -10.41
N THR A 16 -0.37 -4.49 -11.52
CA THR A 16 0.01 -3.91 -12.80
C THR A 16 -1.09 -4.14 -13.81
N ASP A 17 -1.42 -3.10 -14.55
CA ASP A 17 -2.38 -3.16 -15.62
C ASP A 17 -1.72 -2.53 -16.83
N GLN A 18 -1.22 -3.35 -17.73
CA GLN A 18 -0.47 -2.89 -18.88
C GLN A 18 0.72 -2.07 -18.42
N HIS A 19 0.64 -0.76 -18.51
CA HIS A 19 1.76 0.08 -18.13
C HIS A 19 1.53 0.82 -16.82
N HIS A 20 0.43 0.54 -16.16
CA HIS A 20 0.06 1.29 -14.96
C HIS A 20 0.24 0.45 -13.71
N LYS A 21 0.81 1.07 -12.69
CA LYS A 21 0.84 0.48 -11.36
C LYS A 21 -0.34 1.01 -10.57
N TYR A 22 -0.98 0.13 -9.84
CA TYR A 22 -2.13 0.57 -9.07
C TYR A 22 -2.25 -0.29 -7.81
N ILE A 23 -3.05 0.21 -6.90
CA ILE A 23 -3.34 -0.48 -5.64
C ILE A 23 -4.83 -0.38 -5.40
N TYR A 24 -5.29 -1.14 -4.43
CA TYR A 24 -6.63 -0.96 -3.91
C TYR A 24 -6.55 -0.43 -2.50
N VAL A 25 -7.42 0.52 -2.18
CA VAL A 25 -7.56 1.01 -0.82
C VAL A 25 -8.97 0.70 -0.37
N LEU A 26 -9.15 0.65 0.94
CA LEU A 26 -10.45 0.34 1.51
C LEU A 26 -11.31 1.60 1.50
N GLY A 27 -12.44 1.52 0.86
CA GLY A 27 -13.39 2.62 0.81
C GLY A 27 -14.56 2.37 1.72
N GLU A 28 -15.53 3.25 1.61
CA GLU A 28 -16.74 3.19 2.40
C GLU A 28 -17.48 1.90 2.11
N GLY A 29 -18.04 1.29 3.15
CA GLY A 29 -18.77 0.04 2.97
C GLY A 29 -17.86 -1.13 2.66
N ASN A 30 -16.59 -1.04 3.01
CA ASN A 30 -15.60 -2.09 2.76
C ASN A 30 -15.43 -2.40 1.28
N LYS A 31 -15.59 -1.38 0.46
CA LYS A 31 -15.40 -1.56 -0.98
C LYS A 31 -13.96 -1.27 -1.36
N ALA A 32 -13.45 -2.06 -2.27
CA ALA A 32 -12.10 -1.83 -2.77
C ALA A 32 -12.13 -0.72 -3.81
N LEU A 33 -11.33 0.31 -3.60
CA LEU A 33 -11.24 1.43 -4.53
C LEU A 33 -9.87 1.44 -5.16
N ARG A 34 -9.83 1.53 -6.46
CA ARG A 34 -8.56 1.51 -7.19
C ARG A 34 -7.93 2.89 -7.19
N LYS A 35 -6.63 2.92 -6.95
CA LYS A 35 -5.85 4.14 -7.09
C LYS A 35 -4.62 3.85 -7.94
N ASN A 36 -4.47 4.60 -9.00
CA ASN A 36 -3.25 4.51 -9.81
C ASN A 36 -2.16 5.26 -9.09
N ILE A 37 -0.98 4.68 -9.04
CA ILE A 37 0.12 5.25 -8.27
C ILE A 37 1.36 5.33 -9.13
N THR A 38 2.27 6.19 -8.71
CA THR A 38 3.60 6.26 -9.27
C THR A 38 4.57 5.82 -8.20
N LEU A 39 5.43 4.89 -8.54
CA LEU A 39 6.35 4.31 -7.58
C LEU A 39 7.70 4.98 -7.68
N GLY A 40 8.34 5.13 -6.55
CA GLY A 40 9.72 5.53 -6.49
C GLY A 40 10.59 4.32 -6.27
N ARG A 41 11.57 4.46 -5.37
CA ARG A 41 12.57 3.43 -5.17
C ARG A 41 12.02 2.31 -4.28
N GLN A 42 12.50 1.12 -4.53
CA GLN A 42 12.19 -0.02 -3.67
C GLN A 42 13.19 -0.07 -2.53
N ILE A 43 12.67 -0.30 -1.33
CA ILE A 43 13.48 -0.45 -0.14
C ILE A 43 13.05 -1.75 0.50
N ASP A 44 13.89 -2.77 0.37
CA ASP A 44 13.56 -4.11 0.84
C ASP A 44 12.27 -4.59 0.17
N ASP A 45 11.25 -4.93 0.94
CA ASP A 45 9.98 -5.38 0.38
C ASP A 45 8.94 -4.27 0.36
N LEU A 46 9.39 -3.03 0.44
CA LEU A 46 8.52 -1.87 0.38
C LEU A 46 8.88 -1.00 -0.80
N TYR A 47 7.89 -0.27 -1.29
CA TYR A 47 8.11 0.73 -2.33
C TYR A 47 7.71 2.10 -1.81
N ILE A 48 8.50 3.09 -2.16
CA ILE A 48 8.11 4.47 -1.94
C ILE A 48 7.05 4.82 -2.97
N VAL A 49 5.97 5.43 -2.52
CA VAL A 49 4.92 5.89 -3.43
C VAL A 49 5.10 7.38 -3.63
N GLN A 50 5.34 7.77 -4.87
CA GLN A 50 5.56 9.17 -5.20
C GLN A 50 4.27 9.94 -5.34
N SER A 51 3.23 9.29 -5.87
CA SER A 51 1.95 9.97 -6.05
C SER A 51 0.82 8.96 -6.11
N GLY A 52 -0.37 9.44 -5.86
CA GLY A 52 -1.58 8.65 -5.99
C GLY A 52 -2.09 8.05 -4.70
N LEU A 53 -1.43 8.30 -3.59
CA LEU A 53 -1.80 7.71 -2.31
C LEU A 53 -1.79 8.78 -1.24
N ASP A 54 -2.80 8.75 -0.38
CA ASP A 54 -2.86 9.65 0.77
C ASP A 54 -2.45 8.90 2.02
N LYS A 55 -1.89 9.63 2.98
CA LYS A 55 -1.41 8.98 4.20
C LYS A 55 -2.55 8.39 5.03
N THR A 56 -3.77 8.78 4.76
CA THR A 56 -4.92 8.24 5.48
C THR A 56 -5.51 7.03 4.79
N ASP A 57 -5.02 6.67 3.63
CA ASP A 57 -5.54 5.53 2.89
C ASP A 57 -5.19 4.22 3.58
N MET A 58 -6.13 3.30 3.55
CA MET A 58 -5.92 1.95 4.06
C MET A 58 -5.66 1.04 2.88
N VAL A 59 -4.41 0.70 2.67
CA VAL A 59 -4.00 -0.08 1.49
C VAL A 59 -4.31 -1.55 1.71
N ILE A 60 -4.90 -2.17 0.70
CA ILE A 60 -5.18 -3.61 0.74
C ILE A 60 -3.93 -4.32 0.25
N VAL A 61 -3.37 -5.15 1.11
CA VAL A 61 -2.10 -5.82 0.83
C VAL A 61 -2.30 -7.29 0.50
N THR A 62 -2.63 -8.08 1.50
CA THR A 62 -2.77 -9.51 1.30
C THR A 62 -4.05 -9.78 0.53
N GLY A 63 -3.93 -10.54 -0.54
CA GLY A 63 -5.10 -10.86 -1.33
C GLY A 63 -5.48 -9.80 -2.34
N ALA A 64 -4.67 -8.77 -2.49
CA ALA A 64 -4.99 -7.70 -3.44
C ALA A 64 -5.21 -8.24 -4.85
N GLN A 65 -4.43 -9.25 -5.24
CA GLN A 65 -4.54 -9.81 -6.57
C GLN A 65 -5.85 -10.57 -6.78
N LYS A 66 -6.59 -10.82 -5.72
CA LYS A 66 -7.88 -11.52 -5.84
C LYS A 66 -9.03 -10.56 -6.09
N ILE A 67 -8.78 -9.27 -6.01
CA ILE A 67 -9.80 -8.28 -6.26
C ILE A 67 -9.96 -8.15 -7.76
N ILE A 68 -11.13 -8.50 -8.26
CA ILE A 68 -11.33 -8.56 -9.69
C ILE A 68 -11.86 -7.27 -10.29
N ARG A 69 -12.35 -6.36 -9.46
CA ARG A 69 -12.81 -5.07 -9.96
C ARG A 69 -12.98 -4.09 -8.83
N GLU A 70 -12.92 -2.83 -9.19
CA GLU A 70 -13.21 -1.75 -8.25
C GLU A 70 -14.64 -1.86 -7.76
N GLY A 71 -14.84 -1.57 -6.49
CA GLY A 71 -16.16 -1.65 -5.89
C GLY A 71 -16.48 -2.99 -5.25
N MET A 72 -15.61 -3.97 -5.46
CA MET A 72 -15.78 -5.27 -4.83
C MET A 72 -15.73 -5.11 -3.31
N ILE A 73 -16.65 -5.76 -2.62
CA ILE A 73 -16.68 -5.71 -1.16
C ILE A 73 -15.67 -6.72 -0.64
N VAL A 74 -14.83 -6.27 0.29
CA VAL A 74 -13.80 -7.12 0.86
C VAL A 74 -14.04 -7.27 2.35
N ARG A 75 -13.34 -8.21 2.95
CA ARG A 75 -13.43 -8.45 4.38
C ARG A 75 -12.08 -8.08 4.98
N PRO A 76 -11.95 -6.86 5.51
CA PRO A 76 -10.64 -6.39 5.94
C PRO A 76 -10.18 -7.01 7.24
N GLU A 77 -8.88 -7.20 7.31
CA GLU A 77 -8.20 -7.57 8.53
C GLU A 77 -7.06 -6.58 8.66
N TYR A 78 -7.08 -5.78 9.72
CA TYR A 78 -6.16 -4.67 9.85
C TYR A 78 -4.83 -5.12 10.41
N VAL A 79 -3.75 -4.65 9.78
CA VAL A 79 -2.40 -4.95 10.22
C VAL A 79 -1.66 -3.64 10.38
N ALA A 80 -0.98 -3.49 11.49
CA ALA A 80 -0.29 -2.25 11.77
C ALA A 80 1.07 -2.23 11.10
N MET A 81 1.28 -1.24 10.25
CA MET A 81 2.55 -1.08 9.57
C MET A 81 3.65 -0.65 10.53
N GLU A 82 3.27 0.09 11.54
CA GLU A 82 4.22 0.58 12.50
C GLU A 82 4.95 -0.52 13.22
N ALA A 83 4.30 -1.64 13.41
CA ALA A 83 4.92 -2.73 14.11
C ALA A 83 6.18 -3.16 13.38
N ARG A 84 6.12 -3.14 12.09
CA ARG A 84 7.22 -3.53 11.27
C ARG A 84 8.37 -2.54 11.37
N GLU A 85 8.04 -1.29 11.36
CA GLU A 85 9.05 -0.26 11.48
C GLU A 85 9.68 -0.26 12.84
N ALA A 86 8.92 -0.55 13.84
CA ALA A 86 9.44 -0.59 15.17
C ALA A 86 10.43 -1.73 15.34
N ILE A 87 10.22 -2.80 14.62
CA ILE A 87 11.11 -3.93 14.70
C ILE A 87 12.36 -3.73 13.91
N SER A 88 12.23 -3.09 12.82
CA SER A 88 13.31 -2.94 11.88
C SER A 88 14.63 -2.45 12.50
N PRO A 89 14.62 -1.45 13.30
CA PRO A 89 15.87 -1.00 13.92
C PRO A 89 16.33 -1.86 15.06
N LEU A 90 15.49 -2.69 15.58
CA LEU A 90 15.86 -3.47 16.72
C LEU A 90 16.83 -4.58 16.46
N PRO A 91 16.76 -5.18 15.35
CA PRO A 91 17.63 -6.33 15.13
C PRO A 91 19.04 -5.99 15.08
N VAL A 92 19.34 -4.92 15.55
CA VAL A 92 20.68 -4.60 15.62
C VAL A 92 21.41 -5.41 16.57
N GLN A 93 20.84 -6.22 17.19
CA GLN A 93 21.58 -6.98 18.10
C GLN A 93 22.50 -7.95 17.44
#